data_089f135c6b5ed2dea2841b4980e9cd90
#
_entry.id   089f135c6b5ed2dea2841b4980e9cd90
#
_cell.length_a   1.000
_cell.length_b   1.000
_cell.length_c   1.000
_cell.angle_alpha   90.00
_cell.angle_beta   90.00
_cell.angle_gamma   90.00
#
_symmetry.space_group_name_H-M   'P 1'
#
loop_
_entity.id
_entity.type
_entity.pdbx_description
1 polymer ?
#
loop_
_entity_poly.entity_id
_entity_poly.type
_entity_poly.pdbx_seq_one_letter_code
_entity_poly.pdbx_strand_id
1 'polypeptide(L)'
;KFLKNLNIEIAYLRPGENLKKSNLTKPIKPPSPAELRAMKSQLSCDFEKVRDDEFDVHNLLDEVNKRIEKIEDIKFQECPKLIFDWQDQGLEIDLTQRKAKVIDFSSYQMPKSYMKVAGSRAYFSLMSNPNYRWEDIYLSLRARVKREPDVFNTFINIFLCSDPSSIRAGFTTTMDIKDERIVIVNHVDGKNYEINRYCPHNGADLKNANIDNNGNLICPRHSWSFNLKN
;
A
#
# COMPACT_ATOMS: atom_id res chain seq x y z
N LYS A 1 23.98 6.70 -5.60
CA LYS A 1 24.85 7.47 -6.55
C LYS A 1 24.16 8.75 -7.05
N PHE A 2 22.86 8.73 -7.30
CA PHE A 2 22.09 9.88 -7.86
C PHE A 2 22.10 11.12 -6.94
N LEU A 3 21.93 10.93 -5.64
CA LEU A 3 21.84 12.05 -4.67
C LEU A 3 23.19 12.76 -4.42
N LYS A 4 24.31 12.12 -4.70
CA LYS A 4 25.65 12.75 -4.55
C LYS A 4 25.90 13.92 -5.50
N ASN A 5 25.20 13.94 -6.65
CA ASN A 5 25.36 14.99 -7.65
C ASN A 5 24.54 16.24 -7.38
N LEU A 6 23.65 16.21 -6.37
CA LEU A 6 22.73 17.30 -6.06
C LEU A 6 23.17 18.18 -4.88
N ASN A 7 24.36 17.97 -4.32
CA ASN A 7 24.84 18.66 -3.11
C ASN A 7 23.82 18.61 -1.93
N ILE A 8 23.03 17.53 -1.84
CA ILE A 8 22.04 17.33 -0.78
C ILE A 8 22.70 16.58 0.36
N GLU A 9 22.74 17.17 1.54
CA GLU A 9 23.11 16.46 2.76
C GLU A 9 21.99 15.49 3.16
N ILE A 10 22.33 14.20 3.22
CA ILE A 10 21.40 13.16 3.65
C ILE A 10 21.55 12.98 5.16
N ALA A 11 20.51 13.30 5.92
CA ALA A 11 20.45 13.03 7.33
C ALA A 11 19.73 11.68 7.59
N TYR A 12 20.39 10.79 8.33
CA TYR A 12 19.78 9.55 8.81
C TYR A 12 19.30 9.79 10.24
N LEU A 13 17.98 9.68 10.46
CA LEU A 13 17.40 9.75 11.79
C LEU A 13 17.23 8.34 12.36
N ARG A 14 17.59 8.17 13.63
CA ARG A 14 17.26 6.96 14.40
C ARG A 14 15.85 7.05 14.96
N PRO A 15 15.17 5.93 15.22
CA PRO A 15 13.88 5.96 15.89
C PRO A 15 13.94 6.79 17.19
N GLY A 16 13.04 7.77 17.32
CA GLY A 16 13.01 8.69 18.47
C GLY A 16 13.92 9.94 18.37
N GLU A 17 14.75 10.07 17.33
CA GLU A 17 15.54 11.29 17.09
C GLU A 17 14.71 12.33 16.32
N ASN A 18 14.81 13.57 16.78
CA ASN A 18 14.22 14.72 16.10
C ASN A 18 15.27 15.50 15.33
N LEU A 19 14.94 15.96 14.12
CA LEU A 19 15.78 16.88 13.34
C LEU A 19 15.86 18.22 14.06
N LYS A 20 16.99 18.45 14.78
CA LYS A 20 17.33 19.78 15.30
C LYS A 20 18.27 20.47 14.32
N LYS A 21 18.10 21.78 14.14
CA LYS A 21 18.94 22.61 13.25
C LYS A 21 20.44 22.47 13.55
N SER A 22 20.80 22.16 14.80
CA SER A 22 22.17 21.91 15.26
C SER A 22 22.76 20.56 14.80
N ASN A 23 21.91 19.63 14.35
CA ASN A 23 22.35 18.29 13.91
C ASN A 23 22.63 18.24 12.39
N LEU A 24 22.23 19.27 11.64
CA LEU A 24 22.45 19.38 10.20
C LEU A 24 23.92 19.66 9.82
N THR A 25 24.74 20.05 10.79
CA THR A 25 26.15 20.44 10.55
C THR A 25 27.18 19.31 10.77
N LYS A 26 26.74 18.13 11.19
CA LYS A 26 27.63 16.96 11.35
C LYS A 26 27.32 15.92 10.29
N PRO A 27 28.34 15.46 9.52
CA PRO A 27 28.14 14.34 8.61
C PRO A 27 27.71 13.12 9.44
N ILE A 28 26.45 12.72 9.32
CA ILE A 28 25.92 11.55 10.01
C ILE A 28 26.43 10.33 9.24
N LYS A 29 27.28 9.54 9.85
CA LYS A 29 27.69 8.25 9.29
C LYS A 29 26.45 7.34 9.20
N PRO A 30 26.25 6.66 8.05
CA PRO A 30 25.19 5.65 7.96
C PRO A 30 25.42 4.61 9.07
N PRO A 31 24.35 4.07 9.65
CA PRO A 31 24.46 3.08 10.72
C PRO A 31 25.28 1.89 10.23
N SER A 32 26.16 1.39 11.07
CA SER A 32 26.95 0.20 10.79
C SER A 32 26.05 -1.04 10.61
N PRO A 33 26.53 -2.10 9.95
CA PRO A 33 25.77 -3.35 9.85
C PRO A 33 25.38 -3.96 11.20
N ALA A 34 26.17 -3.69 12.27
CA ALA A 34 25.87 -4.12 13.63
C ALA A 34 24.71 -3.31 14.24
N GLU A 35 24.74 -1.98 14.07
CA GLU A 35 23.66 -1.09 14.50
C GLU A 35 22.37 -1.39 13.74
N LEU A 36 22.43 -1.65 12.43
CA LEU A 36 21.26 -2.06 11.64
C LEU A 36 20.68 -3.40 12.14
N ARG A 37 21.51 -4.35 12.54
CA ARG A 37 21.07 -5.61 13.15
C ARG A 37 20.42 -5.38 14.51
N ALA A 38 20.99 -4.52 15.35
CA ALA A 38 20.44 -4.16 16.64
C ALA A 38 19.08 -3.42 16.50
N MET A 39 18.97 -2.50 15.53
CA MET A 39 17.70 -1.84 15.21
C MET A 39 16.65 -2.82 14.69
N LYS A 40 17.04 -3.78 13.84
CA LYS A 40 16.14 -4.86 13.40
C LYS A 40 15.68 -5.72 14.57
N SER A 41 16.55 -6.07 15.52
CA SER A 41 16.15 -6.86 16.69
C SER A 41 15.22 -6.08 17.63
N GLN A 42 15.40 -4.78 17.80
CA GLN A 42 14.47 -3.95 18.57
C GLN A 42 13.09 -3.83 17.90
N LEU A 43 13.07 -3.65 16.56
CA LEU A 43 11.81 -3.61 15.79
C LEU A 43 11.11 -4.98 15.73
N SER A 44 11.86 -6.09 15.84
CA SER A 44 11.28 -7.44 15.88
C SER A 44 10.65 -7.78 17.24
N CYS A 45 11.15 -7.20 18.35
CA CYS A 45 10.70 -7.53 19.71
C CYS A 45 9.18 -7.39 19.94
N ASP A 46 8.52 -6.42 19.32
CA ASP A 46 7.08 -6.23 19.53
C ASP A 46 6.24 -7.22 18.70
N PHE A 47 6.75 -7.68 17.56
CA PHE A 47 6.11 -8.70 16.75
C PHE A 47 6.41 -10.14 17.23
N GLU A 48 7.61 -10.37 17.80
CA GLU A 48 7.97 -11.66 18.38
C GLU A 48 7.19 -11.98 19.67
N LYS A 49 6.55 -10.96 20.29
CA LYS A 49 5.67 -11.15 21.45
C LYS A 49 4.31 -11.75 21.09
N VAL A 50 3.90 -11.62 19.82
CA VAL A 50 2.65 -12.24 19.34
C VAL A 50 2.99 -13.66 18.92
N ARG A 51 2.49 -14.62 19.68
CA ARG A 51 2.69 -16.04 19.42
C ARG A 51 1.79 -16.51 18.28
N ASP A 52 2.30 -17.43 17.46
CA ASP A 52 1.51 -18.06 16.38
C ASP A 52 0.29 -18.85 16.92
N ASP A 53 0.36 -19.30 18.18
CA ASP A 53 -0.72 -20.02 18.89
C ASP A 53 -1.88 -19.10 19.35
N GLU A 54 -1.68 -17.77 19.36
CA GLU A 54 -2.71 -16.78 19.66
C GLU A 54 -3.56 -16.37 18.42
N PHE A 55 -3.22 -16.88 17.24
CA PHE A 55 -3.95 -16.56 16.03
C PHE A 55 -5.29 -17.30 15.95
N ASP A 56 -6.37 -16.53 15.94
CA ASP A 56 -7.72 -17.01 15.67
C ASP A 56 -8.23 -16.45 14.35
N VAL A 57 -8.49 -17.34 13.40
CA VAL A 57 -9.01 -17.00 12.07
C VAL A 57 -10.39 -16.35 12.13
N HIS A 58 -11.22 -16.70 13.13
CA HIS A 58 -12.55 -16.11 13.27
C HIS A 58 -12.47 -14.63 13.64
N ASN A 59 -11.54 -14.25 14.51
CA ASN A 59 -11.30 -12.85 14.84
C ASN A 59 -10.86 -12.04 13.59
N LEU A 60 -10.00 -12.60 12.75
CA LEU A 60 -9.59 -11.97 11.49
C LEU A 60 -10.77 -11.87 10.52
N LEU A 61 -11.57 -12.93 10.40
CA LEU A 61 -12.74 -12.95 9.55
C LEU A 61 -13.78 -11.90 9.99
N ASP A 62 -13.99 -11.74 11.29
CA ASP A 62 -14.88 -10.72 11.84
C ASP A 62 -14.40 -9.30 11.51
N GLU A 63 -13.10 -9.03 11.64
CA GLU A 63 -12.54 -7.72 11.25
C GLU A 63 -12.66 -7.47 9.74
N VAL A 64 -12.47 -8.47 8.91
CA VAL A 64 -12.70 -8.39 7.46
C VAL A 64 -14.16 -8.08 7.17
N ASN A 65 -15.10 -8.79 7.80
CA ASN A 65 -16.53 -8.59 7.60
C ASN A 65 -16.98 -7.19 8.03
N LYS A 66 -16.51 -6.69 9.17
CA LYS A 66 -16.76 -5.29 9.60
C LYS A 66 -16.30 -4.26 8.55
N ARG A 67 -15.21 -4.54 7.85
CA ARG A 67 -14.73 -3.68 6.76
C ARG A 67 -15.59 -3.81 5.51
N ILE A 68 -16.03 -5.03 5.17
CA ILE A 68 -16.93 -5.31 4.04
C ILE A 68 -18.28 -4.60 4.24
N GLU A 69 -18.84 -4.60 5.46
CA GLU A 69 -20.08 -3.90 5.79
C GLU A 69 -20.04 -2.40 5.46
N LYS A 70 -18.86 -1.76 5.54
CA LYS A 70 -18.72 -0.33 5.19
C LYS A 70 -18.92 -0.03 3.71
N ILE A 71 -18.88 -1.06 2.86
CA ILE A 71 -19.01 -0.95 1.40
C ILE A 71 -20.21 -1.75 0.86
N GLU A 72 -21.09 -2.22 1.72
CA GLU A 72 -22.20 -3.13 1.36
C GLU A 72 -23.12 -2.57 0.26
N ASP A 73 -23.43 -1.29 0.32
CA ASP A 73 -24.32 -0.60 -0.62
C ASP A 73 -23.57 0.08 -1.79
N ILE A 74 -22.23 0.03 -1.81
CA ILE A 74 -21.43 0.66 -2.86
C ILE A 74 -21.33 -0.30 -4.07
N LYS A 75 -21.81 0.13 -5.23
CA LYS A 75 -21.62 -0.60 -6.49
C LYS A 75 -20.32 -0.15 -7.15
N PHE A 76 -19.36 -1.02 -7.31
CA PHE A 76 -18.11 -0.76 -8.01
C PHE A 76 -17.78 -1.91 -8.98
N GLN A 77 -16.85 -1.62 -9.89
CA GLN A 77 -16.44 -2.59 -10.91
C GLN A 77 -15.76 -3.81 -10.30
N GLU A 78 -15.62 -4.86 -11.10
CA GLU A 78 -14.92 -6.08 -10.71
C GLU A 78 -13.52 -5.77 -10.17
N CYS A 79 -13.20 -6.40 -9.06
CA CYS A 79 -11.96 -6.20 -8.32
C CYS A 79 -11.23 -7.56 -8.21
N PRO A 80 -9.90 -7.59 -8.28
CA PRO A 80 -9.14 -8.80 -7.99
C PRO A 80 -9.49 -9.35 -6.61
N LYS A 81 -9.45 -10.68 -6.44
CA LYS A 81 -9.60 -11.29 -5.13
C LYS A 81 -8.43 -10.89 -4.23
N LEU A 82 -8.70 -10.49 -3.00
CA LEU A 82 -7.67 -10.34 -1.99
C LEU A 82 -7.54 -11.66 -1.21
N ILE A 83 -6.32 -12.18 -1.11
CA ILE A 83 -6.03 -13.46 -0.46
C ILE A 83 -5.01 -13.23 0.62
N PHE A 84 -5.38 -13.52 1.85
CA PHE A 84 -4.44 -13.63 2.96
C PHE A 84 -3.96 -15.08 3.06
N ASP A 85 -2.65 -15.27 3.18
CA ASP A 85 -1.98 -16.58 3.15
C ASP A 85 -1.07 -16.71 4.38
N TRP A 86 -1.38 -17.66 5.25
CA TRP A 86 -0.56 -18.01 6.42
C TRP A 86 -0.09 -19.47 6.37
N GLN A 87 0.40 -19.89 5.21
CA GLN A 87 0.95 -21.19 4.87
C GLN A 87 -0.08 -22.21 4.34
N ASP A 88 -0.67 -23.05 5.21
CA ASP A 88 -1.56 -24.14 4.78
C ASP A 88 -2.97 -23.65 4.47
N GLN A 89 -3.36 -22.57 5.12
CA GLN A 89 -4.69 -21.97 5.03
C GLN A 89 -4.59 -20.47 4.74
N GLY A 90 -5.71 -19.90 4.36
CA GLY A 90 -5.83 -18.49 4.08
C GLY A 90 -7.27 -17.98 4.18
N LEU A 91 -7.43 -16.73 3.82
CA LEU A 91 -8.72 -16.08 3.71
C LEU A 91 -8.86 -15.48 2.29
N GLU A 92 -9.86 -15.91 1.53
CA GLU A 92 -10.26 -15.27 0.30
C GLU A 92 -11.26 -14.16 0.62
N ILE A 93 -11.01 -12.97 0.15
CA ILE A 93 -11.86 -11.78 0.29
C ILE A 93 -12.27 -11.32 -1.11
N ASP A 94 -13.56 -11.39 -1.38
CA ASP A 94 -14.18 -10.90 -2.61
C ASP A 94 -14.91 -9.60 -2.35
N LEU A 95 -14.24 -8.48 -2.65
CA LEU A 95 -14.85 -7.15 -2.45
C LEU A 95 -16.04 -6.92 -3.38
N THR A 96 -16.04 -7.51 -4.59
CA THR A 96 -17.14 -7.39 -5.54
C THR A 96 -18.39 -8.09 -5.03
N GLN A 97 -18.24 -9.32 -4.51
CA GLN A 97 -19.34 -10.08 -3.92
C GLN A 97 -19.60 -9.78 -2.44
N ARG A 98 -18.72 -9.00 -1.80
CA ARG A 98 -18.74 -8.65 -0.36
C ARG A 98 -18.77 -9.89 0.53
N LYS A 99 -17.89 -10.82 0.24
CA LYS A 99 -17.78 -12.09 0.95
C LYS A 99 -16.34 -12.38 1.32
N ALA A 100 -16.17 -12.97 2.49
CA ALA A 100 -14.91 -13.55 2.90
C ALA A 100 -15.13 -15.01 3.30
N LYS A 101 -14.16 -15.86 3.01
CA LYS A 101 -14.19 -17.28 3.38
C LYS A 101 -12.80 -17.79 3.67
N VAL A 102 -12.71 -18.68 4.64
CA VAL A 102 -11.49 -19.44 4.92
C VAL A 102 -11.24 -20.43 3.76
N ILE A 103 -10.01 -20.54 3.35
CA ILE A 103 -9.57 -21.44 2.26
C ILE A 103 -8.44 -22.34 2.74
N ASP A 104 -8.40 -23.56 2.19
CA ASP A 104 -7.32 -24.52 2.38
C ASP A 104 -6.56 -24.63 1.04
N PHE A 105 -5.29 -24.23 1.05
CA PHE A 105 -4.48 -24.20 -0.16
C PHE A 105 -4.21 -25.59 -0.77
N SER A 106 -4.41 -26.68 -0.03
CA SER A 106 -4.31 -28.04 -0.57
C SER A 106 -5.36 -28.34 -1.64
N SER A 107 -6.52 -27.69 -1.59
CA SER A 107 -7.65 -27.87 -2.50
C SER A 107 -8.07 -26.58 -3.24
N TYR A 108 -7.50 -25.43 -2.86
CA TYR A 108 -7.90 -24.14 -3.39
C TYR A 108 -7.29 -23.86 -4.77
N GLN A 109 -8.13 -23.52 -5.72
CA GLN A 109 -7.69 -23.06 -7.04
C GLN A 109 -7.58 -21.53 -7.06
N MET A 110 -6.37 -21.05 -7.34
CA MET A 110 -6.11 -19.61 -7.43
C MET A 110 -6.96 -18.97 -8.55
N PRO A 111 -7.63 -17.85 -8.27
CA PRO A 111 -8.37 -17.12 -9.29
C PRO A 111 -7.43 -16.51 -10.34
N LYS A 112 -7.98 -16.16 -11.51
CA LYS A 112 -7.20 -15.53 -12.59
C LYS A 112 -6.67 -14.14 -12.22
N SER A 113 -7.40 -13.42 -11.35
CA SER A 113 -7.03 -12.08 -10.90
C SER A 113 -7.08 -12.02 -9.38
N TYR A 114 -5.92 -11.73 -8.77
CA TYR A 114 -5.79 -11.69 -7.32
C TYR A 114 -4.64 -10.81 -6.83
N MET A 115 -4.75 -10.40 -5.59
CA MET A 115 -3.64 -9.90 -4.79
C MET A 115 -3.49 -10.80 -3.57
N LYS A 116 -2.33 -11.44 -3.43
CA LYS A 116 -2.01 -12.32 -2.32
C LYS A 116 -1.04 -11.63 -1.36
N VAL A 117 -1.39 -11.59 -0.08
CA VAL A 117 -0.57 -11.12 1.03
C VAL A 117 -0.21 -12.34 1.87
N ALA A 118 1.04 -12.77 1.82
CA ALA A 118 1.53 -13.94 2.54
C ALA A 118 2.37 -13.50 3.74
N GLY A 119 2.00 -13.97 4.93
CA GLY A 119 2.63 -13.63 6.21
C GLY A 119 2.55 -14.76 7.23
N SER A 120 3.15 -14.59 8.41
CA SER A 120 2.99 -15.51 9.53
C SER A 120 1.61 -15.37 10.16
N ARG A 121 1.20 -16.36 10.97
CA ARG A 121 -0.02 -16.27 11.78
C ARG A 121 0.03 -15.08 12.73
N ALA A 122 1.18 -14.80 13.34
CA ALA A 122 1.40 -13.62 14.17
C ALA A 122 1.14 -12.31 13.42
N TYR A 123 1.53 -12.22 12.14
CA TYR A 123 1.23 -11.05 11.30
C TYR A 123 -0.29 -10.82 11.17
N PHE A 124 -1.06 -11.87 10.91
CA PHE A 124 -2.51 -11.76 10.77
C PHE A 124 -3.24 -11.62 12.10
N SER A 125 -2.67 -12.14 13.21
CA SER A 125 -3.18 -11.89 14.56
C SER A 125 -3.17 -10.40 14.91
N LEU A 126 -2.15 -9.65 14.46
CA LEU A 126 -2.12 -8.19 14.64
C LEU A 126 -3.24 -7.50 13.85
N MET A 127 -3.58 -8.00 12.66
CA MET A 127 -4.68 -7.42 11.86
C MET A 127 -6.06 -7.64 12.50
N SER A 128 -6.22 -8.67 13.32
CA SER A 128 -7.46 -8.91 14.08
C SER A 128 -7.53 -8.12 15.40
N ASN A 129 -6.45 -7.46 15.80
CA ASN A 129 -6.38 -6.68 17.03
C ASN A 129 -6.74 -5.21 16.75
N PRO A 130 -7.82 -4.66 17.36
CA PRO A 130 -8.30 -3.30 17.10
C PRO A 130 -7.32 -2.19 17.55
N ASN A 131 -6.30 -2.51 18.34
CA ASN A 131 -5.29 -1.55 18.76
C ASN A 131 -4.25 -1.24 17.67
N TYR A 132 -4.23 -2.01 16.58
CA TYR A 132 -3.29 -1.82 15.48
C TYR A 132 -4.03 -1.42 14.21
N ARG A 133 -3.46 -0.46 13.47
CA ARG A 133 -3.97 -0.09 12.16
C ARG A 133 -3.50 -1.09 11.11
N TRP A 134 -4.38 -1.50 10.24
CA TRP A 134 -4.05 -2.40 9.12
C TRP A 134 -2.97 -1.82 8.20
N GLU A 135 -3.01 -0.51 7.98
CA GLU A 135 -1.99 0.21 7.19
C GLU A 135 -0.58 -0.02 7.76
N ASP A 136 -0.40 0.17 9.06
CA ASP A 136 0.91 0.04 9.71
C ASP A 136 1.43 -1.41 9.62
N ILE A 137 0.53 -2.39 9.75
CA ILE A 137 0.86 -3.81 9.62
C ILE A 137 1.20 -4.14 8.17
N TYR A 138 0.36 -3.73 7.21
CA TYR A 138 0.56 -4.01 5.79
C TYR A 138 1.84 -3.36 5.25
N LEU A 139 2.12 -2.10 5.62
CA LEU A 139 3.31 -1.37 5.18
C LEU A 139 4.57 -1.72 5.98
N SER A 140 4.50 -2.58 7.00
CA SER A 140 5.66 -3.02 7.79
C SER A 140 6.68 -3.86 7.01
N LEU A 141 6.39 -4.23 5.76
CA LEU A 141 7.21 -5.08 4.89
C LEU A 141 7.46 -6.48 5.46
N ARG A 142 6.60 -6.98 6.35
CA ARG A 142 6.72 -8.32 6.96
C ARG A 142 5.91 -9.38 6.23
N ALA A 143 5.08 -8.98 5.28
CA ALA A 143 4.37 -9.87 4.38
C ALA A 143 4.95 -9.79 2.97
N ARG A 144 4.81 -10.87 2.22
CA ARG A 144 5.11 -10.91 0.80
C ARG A 144 3.83 -10.63 0.02
N VAL A 145 3.91 -9.69 -0.91
CA VAL A 145 2.77 -9.34 -1.77
C VAL A 145 3.02 -9.87 -3.18
N LYS A 146 2.04 -10.59 -3.73
CA LYS A 146 2.01 -11.00 -5.14
C LYS A 146 0.69 -10.57 -5.75
N ARG A 147 0.73 -10.01 -6.96
CA ARG A 147 -0.45 -9.62 -7.75
C ARG A 147 -0.46 -10.35 -9.07
N GLU A 148 -1.63 -10.73 -9.54
CA GLU A 148 -1.85 -11.32 -10.84
C GLU A 148 -3.16 -10.77 -11.45
N PRO A 149 -3.12 -10.02 -12.54
CA PRO A 149 -1.92 -9.42 -13.14
C PRO A 149 -1.23 -8.43 -12.17
N ASP A 150 0.06 -8.11 -12.39
CA ASP A 150 0.79 -7.17 -11.53
C ASP A 150 0.37 -5.72 -11.81
N VAL A 151 -0.86 -5.41 -11.48
CA VAL A 151 -1.49 -4.09 -11.62
C VAL A 151 -1.93 -3.59 -10.25
N PHE A 152 -1.70 -2.31 -9.98
CA PHE A 152 -2.19 -1.66 -8.77
C PHE A 152 -3.72 -1.58 -8.78
N ASN A 153 -4.35 -1.97 -7.69
CA ASN A 153 -5.78 -1.86 -7.52
C ASN A 153 -6.11 -0.92 -6.35
N THR A 154 -6.75 0.21 -6.67
CA THR A 154 -7.07 1.26 -5.69
C THR A 154 -8.04 0.78 -4.63
N PHE A 155 -9.06 -0.03 -4.98
CA PHE A 155 -10.04 -0.51 -4.01
C PHE A 155 -9.41 -1.45 -2.98
N ILE A 156 -8.56 -2.38 -3.42
CA ILE A 156 -7.80 -3.24 -2.48
C ILE A 156 -6.89 -2.40 -1.58
N ASN A 157 -6.22 -1.40 -2.14
CA ASN A 157 -5.35 -0.53 -1.35
C ASN A 157 -6.15 0.26 -0.30
N ILE A 158 -7.29 0.83 -0.66
CA ILE A 158 -8.18 1.52 0.29
C ILE A 158 -8.66 0.54 1.36
N PHE A 159 -9.06 -0.66 0.97
CA PHE A 159 -9.52 -1.68 1.91
C PHE A 159 -8.45 -2.05 2.95
N LEU A 160 -7.18 -2.13 2.53
CA LEU A 160 -6.05 -2.47 3.41
C LEU A 160 -5.53 -1.28 4.23
N CYS A 161 -5.51 -0.07 3.65
CA CYS A 161 -4.80 1.08 4.23
C CYS A 161 -5.72 2.12 4.89
N SER A 162 -7.05 2.01 4.73
CA SER A 162 -7.96 2.97 5.37
C SER A 162 -8.42 2.47 6.74
N ASP A 163 -8.65 3.40 7.66
CA ASP A 163 -9.38 3.09 8.88
C ASP A 163 -10.82 2.69 8.56
N PRO A 164 -11.47 1.81 9.34
CA PRO A 164 -12.84 1.37 9.08
C PRO A 164 -13.83 2.50 8.89
N SER A 165 -13.66 3.63 9.56
CA SER A 165 -14.51 4.83 9.43
C SER A 165 -14.35 5.55 8.10
N SER A 166 -13.21 5.41 7.41
CA SER A 166 -12.87 6.11 6.16
C SER A 166 -12.96 5.24 4.90
N ILE A 167 -13.10 3.92 5.04
CA ILE A 167 -13.20 2.99 3.90
C ILE A 167 -14.29 3.43 2.92
N ARG A 168 -15.50 3.68 3.43
CA ARG A 168 -16.65 4.10 2.60
C ARG A 168 -16.31 5.35 1.78
N ALA A 169 -15.80 6.38 2.43
CA ALA A 169 -15.44 7.63 1.76
C ALA A 169 -14.38 7.41 0.68
N GLY A 170 -13.36 6.58 0.96
CA GLY A 170 -12.33 6.23 0.00
C GLY A 170 -12.88 5.53 -1.24
N PHE A 171 -13.77 4.55 -1.07
CA PHE A 171 -14.44 3.87 -2.19
C PHE A 171 -15.30 4.83 -3.00
N THR A 172 -16.16 5.62 -2.36
CA THR A 172 -17.03 6.58 -3.02
C THR A 172 -16.21 7.62 -3.81
N THR A 173 -15.20 8.21 -3.19
CA THR A 173 -14.32 9.17 -3.88
C THR A 173 -13.63 8.55 -5.09
N THR A 174 -13.20 7.30 -5.01
CA THR A 174 -12.56 6.60 -6.13
C THR A 174 -13.54 6.36 -7.29
N MET A 175 -14.80 6.08 -6.97
CA MET A 175 -15.84 5.87 -7.98
C MET A 175 -16.33 7.17 -8.60
N ASP A 176 -16.35 8.26 -7.82
CA ASP A 176 -16.74 9.60 -8.28
C ASP A 176 -15.65 10.26 -9.13
N ILE A 177 -14.47 9.64 -9.22
CA ILE A 177 -13.45 10.04 -10.18
C ILE A 177 -14.01 9.78 -11.59
N LYS A 178 -14.59 10.83 -12.16
CA LYS A 178 -15.07 10.83 -13.53
C LYS A 178 -13.93 10.48 -14.45
N ASP A 179 -14.21 9.70 -15.50
CA ASP A 179 -13.27 9.47 -16.61
C ASP A 179 -13.14 10.77 -17.42
N GLU A 180 -12.57 11.78 -16.77
CA GLU A 180 -12.34 13.09 -17.33
C GLU A 180 -10.98 13.09 -18.01
N ARG A 181 -10.98 13.27 -19.34
CA ARG A 181 -9.77 13.36 -20.12
C ARG A 181 -9.28 14.80 -20.16
N ILE A 182 -7.97 14.97 -20.07
CA ILE A 182 -7.29 16.26 -20.26
C ILE A 182 -6.14 16.08 -21.24
N VAL A 183 -5.80 17.18 -21.91
CA VAL A 183 -4.63 17.23 -22.80
C VAL A 183 -3.48 17.89 -22.04
N ILE A 184 -2.35 17.21 -22.00
CA ILE A 184 -1.10 17.70 -21.45
C ILE A 184 -0.12 17.93 -22.59
N VAL A 185 0.49 19.12 -22.62
CA VAL A 185 1.55 19.44 -23.56
C VAL A 185 2.90 19.05 -22.94
N ASN A 186 3.56 18.08 -23.53
CA ASN A 186 4.90 17.68 -23.10
C ASN A 186 5.95 18.63 -23.72
N HIS A 187 6.51 19.50 -22.89
CA HIS A 187 7.49 20.50 -23.32
C HIS A 187 8.84 19.91 -23.77
N VAL A 188 9.11 18.63 -23.43
CA VAL A 188 10.37 17.95 -23.79
C VAL A 188 10.35 17.46 -25.24
N ASP A 189 9.21 16.97 -25.73
CA ASP A 189 9.07 16.44 -27.08
C ASP A 189 8.09 17.27 -27.97
N GLY A 190 7.44 18.27 -27.37
CA GLY A 190 6.50 19.16 -28.04
C GLY A 190 5.17 18.52 -28.42
N LYS A 191 4.87 17.31 -27.91
CA LYS A 191 3.66 16.58 -28.26
C LYS A 191 2.56 16.79 -27.22
N ASN A 192 1.32 16.62 -27.69
CA ASN A 192 0.13 16.61 -26.86
C ASN A 192 -0.21 15.17 -26.49
N TYR A 193 -0.48 14.93 -25.21
CA TYR A 193 -0.90 13.64 -24.70
C TYR A 193 -2.27 13.78 -24.03
N GLU A 194 -3.20 12.94 -24.43
CA GLU A 194 -4.49 12.82 -23.77
C GLU A 194 -4.37 11.80 -22.62
N ILE A 195 -4.66 12.23 -21.42
CA ILE A 195 -4.55 11.40 -20.22
C ILE A 195 -5.81 11.50 -19.36
N ASN A 196 -5.99 10.56 -18.45
CA ASN A 196 -6.97 10.73 -17.37
C ASN A 196 -6.54 11.90 -16.48
N ARG A 197 -7.50 12.78 -16.17
CA ARG A 197 -7.26 13.93 -15.30
C ARG A 197 -6.79 13.52 -13.90
N TYR A 198 -7.26 12.39 -13.42
CA TYR A 198 -7.02 11.97 -12.06
C TYR A 198 -6.00 10.84 -11.99
N CYS A 199 -5.06 10.97 -11.05
CA CYS A 199 -4.01 9.98 -10.81
C CYS A 199 -4.64 8.63 -10.40
N PRO A 200 -4.31 7.52 -11.09
CA PRO A 200 -4.89 6.20 -10.81
C PRO A 200 -4.53 5.67 -9.42
N HIS A 201 -3.47 6.20 -8.81
CA HIS A 201 -3.04 5.77 -7.47
C HIS A 201 -3.98 6.27 -6.36
N ASN A 202 -4.31 7.57 -6.34
CA ASN A 202 -5.11 8.17 -5.27
C ASN A 202 -5.83 9.45 -5.70
N GLY A 203 -6.32 9.51 -6.93
CA GLY A 203 -7.24 10.54 -7.42
C GLY A 203 -6.72 11.99 -7.40
N ALA A 204 -5.40 12.21 -7.33
CA ALA A 204 -4.85 13.57 -7.41
C ALA A 204 -5.11 14.17 -8.80
N ASP A 205 -5.51 15.44 -8.86
CA ASP A 205 -5.71 16.16 -10.13
C ASP A 205 -4.36 16.38 -10.82
N LEU A 206 -4.22 15.84 -12.03
CA LEU A 206 -3.01 15.92 -12.85
C LEU A 206 -3.01 17.11 -13.80
N LYS A 207 -4.06 17.94 -13.81
CA LYS A 207 -4.20 19.08 -14.75
C LYS A 207 -3.00 20.02 -14.69
N ASN A 208 -2.44 20.24 -13.50
CA ASN A 208 -1.29 21.11 -13.27
C ASN A 208 -0.05 20.31 -12.83
N ALA A 209 0.02 19.04 -13.19
CA ALA A 209 1.16 18.19 -12.87
C ALA A 209 2.40 18.61 -13.68
N ASN A 210 3.56 18.58 -13.06
CA ASN A 210 4.82 18.92 -13.71
C ASN A 210 5.29 17.77 -14.62
N ILE A 211 5.98 18.13 -15.69
CA ILE A 211 6.72 17.19 -16.54
C ILE A 211 8.21 17.34 -16.23
N ASP A 212 8.88 16.23 -15.96
CA ASP A 212 10.32 16.21 -15.70
C ASP A 212 11.14 16.38 -17.01
N ASN A 213 12.46 16.51 -16.87
CA ASN A 213 13.38 16.65 -18.00
C ASN A 213 13.43 15.42 -18.93
N ASN A 214 12.89 14.28 -18.51
CA ASN A 214 12.78 13.05 -19.28
C ASN A 214 11.44 12.93 -20.02
N GLY A 215 10.53 13.90 -19.81
CA GLY A 215 9.20 13.91 -20.40
C GLY A 215 8.17 13.05 -19.67
N ASN A 216 8.43 12.72 -18.41
CA ASN A 216 7.46 11.99 -17.58
C ASN A 216 6.59 12.98 -16.80
N LEU A 217 5.30 12.67 -16.68
CA LEU A 217 4.36 13.41 -15.86
C LEU A 217 4.52 13.03 -14.39
N ILE A 218 4.68 14.02 -13.51
CA ILE A 218 4.91 13.80 -12.08
C ILE A 218 3.65 14.15 -11.29
N CYS A 219 3.08 13.17 -10.60
CA CYS A 219 1.92 13.38 -9.75
C CYS A 219 2.24 14.33 -8.59
N PRO A 220 1.46 15.42 -8.37
CA PRO A 220 1.77 16.42 -7.35
C PRO A 220 1.61 15.90 -5.92
N ARG A 221 0.89 14.80 -5.72
CA ARG A 221 0.58 14.29 -4.38
C ARG A 221 1.67 13.38 -3.81
N HIS A 222 2.17 12.41 -4.62
CA HIS A 222 3.12 11.40 -4.15
C HIS A 222 4.33 11.25 -5.08
N SER A 223 4.53 12.19 -6.02
CA SER A 223 5.65 12.19 -6.98
C SER A 223 5.74 10.93 -7.84
N TRP A 224 4.62 10.21 -8.04
CA TRP A 224 4.58 9.11 -9.00
C TRP A 224 4.86 9.64 -10.38
N SER A 225 5.73 8.94 -11.11
CA SER A 225 6.18 9.29 -12.45
C SER A 225 5.46 8.41 -13.47
N PHE A 226 4.83 9.03 -14.46
CA PHE A 226 4.12 8.38 -15.56
C PHE A 226 4.81 8.67 -16.87
N ASN A 227 5.20 7.61 -17.58
CA ASN A 227 5.74 7.76 -18.92
C ASN A 227 4.60 8.05 -19.91
N LEU A 228 4.61 9.23 -20.52
CA LEU A 228 3.56 9.65 -21.46
C LEU A 228 3.63 8.95 -22.81
N LYS A 229 4.68 8.17 -23.10
CA LYS A 229 4.89 7.48 -24.38
C LYS A 229 4.40 6.03 -24.42
N ASN A 230 3.98 5.51 -23.23
CA ASN A 230 3.54 4.10 -23.09
C ASN A 230 2.06 4.03 -22.75
#